data_22a7e62e99ddfe662950c48ef44cc3a9
#
_entry.id   22a7e62e99ddfe662950c48ef44cc3a9
#
_cell.length_a   1.000
_cell.length_b   1.000
_cell.length_c   1.000
_cell.angle_alpha   90.00
_cell.angle_beta   90.00
_cell.angle_gamma   90.00
#
_symmetry.space_group_name_H-M   'P 1'
#
loop_
_entity.id
_entity.type
_entity.pdbx_description
1 polymer ?
#
loop_
_entity_poly.entity_id
_entity_poly.type
_entity_poly.pdbx_seq_one_letter_code
_entity_poly.pdbx_strand_id
1 'polypeptide(L)'
;EAFMNQVKLTEIPEGIFDGLTEVISFYRTFAGCTGITSIPAGLFDECVKVEDFGETFCRCTALTGESPYTTINITDNEGNEHSLKVHLYERGLLPAYFTNPTNCYACFRGCENLTDFAEITDAGWD
;
A
#
# COMPACT_ATOMS: atom_id res chain seq x y z
N GLU A 1 -5.67 11.35 6.68
CA GLU A 1 -6.15 12.35 5.70
C GLU A 1 -5.11 13.45 5.39
N ALA A 2 -3.86 13.22 5.79
CA ALA A 2 -2.82 14.26 5.78
C ALA A 2 -2.62 14.97 4.43
N PHE A 3 -2.73 14.23 3.32
CA PHE A 3 -2.49 14.78 1.98
C PHE A 3 -3.74 14.74 1.10
N MET A 4 -4.90 14.52 1.69
CA MET A 4 -6.15 14.38 0.92
C MET A 4 -6.39 15.60 0.03
N ASN A 5 -6.74 15.33 -1.24
CA ASN A 5 -7.07 16.34 -2.27
C ASN A 5 -5.93 17.31 -2.60
N GLN A 6 -4.68 16.94 -2.34
CA GLN A 6 -3.51 17.74 -2.74
C GLN A 6 -3.22 17.52 -4.23
N VAL A 7 -4.00 18.18 -5.08
CA VAL A 7 -3.95 17.96 -6.54
C VAL A 7 -2.64 18.42 -7.17
N LYS A 8 -1.89 19.28 -6.50
CA LYS A 8 -0.58 19.75 -6.98
C LYS A 8 0.58 18.88 -6.52
N LEU A 9 0.32 17.92 -5.64
CA LEU A 9 1.34 16.97 -5.20
C LEU A 9 1.61 16.01 -6.35
N THR A 10 2.85 15.96 -6.82
CA THR A 10 3.22 15.15 -7.99
C THR A 10 3.99 13.88 -7.64
N GLU A 11 4.56 13.82 -6.45
CA GLU A 11 5.27 12.62 -5.99
C GLU A 11 5.20 12.48 -4.48
N ILE A 12 5.35 11.24 -4.02
CA ILE A 12 5.43 10.91 -2.60
C ILE A 12 6.92 10.71 -2.30
N PRO A 13 7.52 11.50 -1.40
CA PRO A 13 8.93 11.30 -1.06
C PRO A 13 9.19 9.93 -0.45
N GLU A 14 10.30 9.28 -0.85
CA GLU A 14 10.74 8.06 -0.21
C GLU A 14 11.01 8.34 1.28
N GLY A 15 10.70 7.36 2.13
CA GLY A 15 11.00 7.46 3.55
C GLY A 15 10.09 8.37 4.34
N ILE A 16 9.04 8.94 3.73
CA ILE A 16 8.15 9.88 4.43
C ILE A 16 7.48 9.25 5.65
N PHE A 17 7.27 7.93 5.62
CA PHE A 17 6.65 7.18 6.73
C PHE A 17 7.64 6.32 7.50
N ASP A 18 8.94 6.50 7.30
CA ASP A 18 9.95 5.73 8.05
C ASP A 18 9.80 5.98 9.55
N GLY A 19 9.94 4.94 10.33
CA GLY A 19 9.82 5.01 11.78
C GLY A 19 8.41 4.98 12.33
N LEU A 20 7.38 5.01 11.47
CA LEU A 20 5.98 5.00 11.91
C LEU A 20 5.50 3.57 12.20
N THR A 21 6.17 2.90 13.14
CA THR A 21 5.94 1.47 13.45
C THR A 21 4.63 1.21 14.19
N GLU A 22 4.05 2.23 14.81
CA GLU A 22 2.85 2.09 15.64
C GLU A 22 1.58 2.65 14.97
N VAL A 23 1.68 3.22 13.76
CA VAL A 23 0.52 3.77 13.06
C VAL A 23 -0.46 2.66 12.70
N ILE A 24 -1.73 2.88 12.97
CA ILE A 24 -2.80 1.92 12.70
C ILE A 24 -3.71 2.31 11.54
N SER A 25 -3.66 3.56 11.06
CA SER A 25 -4.57 4.04 10.00
C SER A 25 -3.90 5.01 9.06
N PHE A 26 -4.11 4.77 7.76
CA PHE A 26 -3.81 5.70 6.69
C PHE A 26 -5.09 6.07 5.91
N TYR A 27 -6.22 6.07 6.62
CA TYR A 27 -7.51 6.39 6.02
C TYR A 27 -7.45 7.70 5.25
N ARG A 28 -7.78 7.66 3.95
CA ARG A 28 -7.83 8.82 3.04
C ARG A 28 -6.53 9.63 2.92
N THR A 29 -5.41 9.09 3.32
CA THR A 29 -4.14 9.86 3.39
C THR A 29 -3.82 10.56 2.07
N PHE A 30 -3.97 9.88 0.94
CA PHE A 30 -3.69 10.44 -0.39
C PHE A 30 -4.94 10.50 -1.27
N ALA A 31 -6.12 10.35 -0.71
CA ALA A 31 -7.36 10.36 -1.50
C ALA A 31 -7.46 11.65 -2.31
N GLY A 32 -7.79 11.52 -3.60
CA GLY A 32 -7.94 12.67 -4.48
C GLY A 32 -6.65 13.34 -4.94
N CYS A 33 -5.50 12.74 -4.68
CA CYS A 33 -4.20 13.27 -5.14
C CYS A 33 -4.01 12.90 -6.63
N THR A 34 -4.64 13.66 -7.51
CA THR A 34 -4.70 13.34 -8.94
C THR A 34 -3.41 13.60 -9.69
N GLY A 35 -2.42 14.24 -9.07
CA GLY A 35 -1.12 14.53 -9.70
C GLY A 35 -0.04 13.52 -9.43
N ILE A 36 -0.24 12.60 -8.48
CA ILE A 36 0.78 11.59 -8.14
C ILE A 36 0.80 10.52 -9.23
N THR A 37 1.97 10.24 -9.79
CA THR A 37 2.12 9.27 -10.89
C THR A 37 2.70 7.94 -10.48
N SER A 38 3.36 7.87 -9.31
CA SER A 38 3.91 6.62 -8.80
C SER A 38 3.94 6.62 -7.27
N ILE A 39 4.04 5.42 -6.70
CA ILE A 39 4.15 5.23 -5.25
C ILE A 39 5.50 4.56 -4.99
N PRO A 40 6.32 5.09 -4.05
CA PRO A 40 7.54 4.37 -3.66
C PRO A 40 7.17 2.97 -3.17
N ALA A 41 7.82 1.93 -3.71
CA ALA A 41 7.44 0.54 -3.44
C ALA A 41 7.39 0.25 -1.93
N GLY A 42 8.43 0.63 -1.21
CA GLY A 42 8.56 0.37 0.22
C GLY A 42 7.95 1.42 1.12
N LEU A 43 7.00 2.22 0.63
CA LEU A 43 6.42 3.34 1.39
C LEU A 43 5.93 2.93 2.79
N PHE A 44 5.36 1.74 2.91
CA PHE A 44 4.76 1.26 4.16
C PHE A 44 5.57 0.14 4.83
N ASP A 45 6.85 -0.03 4.46
CA ASP A 45 7.65 -1.16 4.94
C ASP A 45 7.70 -1.26 6.47
N GLU A 46 7.81 -0.13 7.16
CA GLU A 46 7.89 -0.13 8.62
C GLU A 46 6.54 -0.03 9.30
N CYS A 47 5.48 0.22 8.51
CA CYS A 47 4.12 0.43 9.02
C CYS A 47 3.38 -0.92 9.06
N VAL A 48 3.85 -1.84 9.90
CA VAL A 48 3.37 -3.23 9.89
C VAL A 48 2.11 -3.44 10.74
N LYS A 49 1.68 -2.42 11.50
CA LYS A 49 0.52 -2.52 12.39
C LYS A 49 -0.75 -1.88 11.84
N VAL A 50 -0.74 -1.45 10.58
CA VAL A 50 -1.87 -0.74 10.00
C VAL A 50 -3.08 -1.67 9.86
N GLU A 51 -4.21 -1.23 10.39
CA GLU A 51 -5.50 -1.92 10.28
C GLU A 51 -6.42 -1.25 9.26
N ASP A 52 -6.21 0.01 8.96
CA ASP A 52 -7.10 0.81 8.12
C ASP A 52 -6.34 1.47 6.97
N PHE A 53 -6.55 0.92 5.76
CA PHE A 53 -6.09 1.50 4.50
C PHE A 53 -7.28 2.02 3.68
N GLY A 54 -8.43 2.22 4.31
CA GLY A 54 -9.64 2.68 3.61
C GLY A 54 -9.38 3.96 2.82
N GLU A 55 -9.74 3.96 1.55
CA GLU A 55 -9.63 5.09 0.63
C GLU A 55 -8.25 5.76 0.58
N THR A 56 -7.19 5.08 1.02
CA THR A 56 -5.85 5.68 1.10
C THR A 56 -5.41 6.32 -0.22
N PHE A 57 -5.61 5.65 -1.34
CA PHE A 57 -5.27 6.16 -2.68
C PHE A 57 -6.50 6.34 -3.56
N CYS A 58 -7.68 6.45 -2.96
CA CYS A 58 -8.92 6.60 -3.69
C CYS A 58 -8.84 7.80 -4.64
N ARG A 59 -9.18 7.60 -5.90
CA ARG A 59 -9.17 8.63 -6.96
C ARG A 59 -7.79 9.20 -7.30
N CYS A 60 -6.72 8.50 -6.99
CA CYS A 60 -5.38 8.83 -7.48
C CYS A 60 -5.25 8.32 -8.92
N THR A 61 -5.95 8.97 -9.84
CA THR A 61 -6.17 8.44 -11.20
C THR A 61 -4.93 8.45 -12.10
N ALA A 62 -3.90 9.20 -11.74
CA ALA A 62 -2.66 9.26 -12.52
C ALA A 62 -1.64 8.20 -12.14
N LEU A 63 -1.91 7.40 -11.09
CA LEU A 63 -0.97 6.38 -10.63
C LEU A 63 -0.71 5.32 -11.70
N THR A 64 0.58 5.07 -11.94
CA THR A 64 1.07 4.01 -12.82
C THR A 64 2.05 3.13 -12.03
N GLY A 65 2.54 2.07 -12.67
CA GLY A 65 3.44 1.14 -12.00
C GLY A 65 2.69 0.23 -11.05
N GLU A 66 3.42 -0.33 -10.11
CA GLU A 66 2.89 -1.33 -9.17
C GLU A 66 2.41 -0.67 -7.89
N SER A 67 1.35 -1.21 -7.26
CA SER A 67 0.92 -0.77 -5.94
C SER A 67 2.01 -1.06 -4.88
N PRO A 68 1.97 -0.41 -3.69
CA PRO A 68 3.04 -0.58 -2.71
C PRO A 68 3.19 -2.03 -2.24
N TYR A 69 4.43 -2.44 -2.03
CA TYR A 69 4.73 -3.77 -1.50
C TYR A 69 5.94 -3.72 -0.58
N THR A 70 6.03 -4.71 0.30
CA THR A 70 7.18 -4.93 1.16
C THR A 70 7.84 -6.24 0.73
N THR A 71 9.17 -6.26 0.66
CA THR A 71 9.91 -7.48 0.40
C THR A 71 10.35 -8.09 1.73
N ILE A 72 9.96 -9.33 1.98
CA ILE A 72 10.38 -10.07 3.17
C ILE A 72 11.25 -11.25 2.75
N ASN A 73 12.11 -11.71 3.67
CA ASN A 73 12.94 -12.89 3.45
C ASN A 73 12.37 -14.03 4.29
N ILE A 74 12.11 -15.15 3.62
CA ILE A 74 11.62 -16.37 4.26
C ILE A 74 12.62 -17.50 4.05
N THR A 75 12.69 -18.43 5.00
CA THR A 75 13.55 -19.60 4.89
C THR A 75 12.65 -20.83 4.73
N ASP A 76 12.93 -21.64 3.70
CA ASP A 76 12.14 -22.86 3.45
C ASP A 76 12.62 -24.01 4.37
N ASN A 77 11.96 -25.19 4.22
CA ASN A 77 12.26 -26.35 5.03
C ASN A 77 13.66 -26.93 4.78
N GLU A 78 14.29 -26.55 3.68
CA GLU A 78 15.63 -27.01 3.32
C GLU A 78 16.72 -26.00 3.73
N GLY A 79 16.33 -24.91 4.40
CA GLY A 79 17.26 -23.89 4.85
C GLY A 79 17.59 -22.83 3.79
N ASN A 80 16.92 -22.84 2.65
CA ASN A 80 17.14 -21.85 1.59
C ASN A 80 16.31 -20.59 1.84
N GLU A 81 16.95 -19.43 1.65
CA GLU A 81 16.27 -18.15 1.78
C GLU A 81 15.61 -17.75 0.46
N HIS A 82 14.41 -17.18 0.56
CA HIS A 82 13.65 -16.67 -0.56
C HIS A 82 13.14 -15.28 -0.24
N SER A 83 13.17 -14.39 -1.23
CA SER A 83 12.54 -13.08 -1.13
C SER A 83 11.09 -13.19 -1.58
N LEU A 84 10.18 -12.65 -0.80
CA LEU A 84 8.75 -12.62 -1.11
C LEU A 84 8.27 -11.17 -1.14
N LYS A 85 7.63 -10.80 -2.25
CA LYS A 85 7.01 -9.50 -2.41
C LYS A 85 5.58 -9.57 -1.86
N VAL A 86 5.25 -8.71 -0.91
CA VAL A 86 3.94 -8.71 -0.24
C VAL A 86 3.27 -7.35 -0.47
N HIS A 87 2.25 -7.32 -1.30
CA HIS A 87 1.44 -6.11 -1.51
C HIS A 87 0.53 -5.87 -0.31
N LEU A 88 -0.01 -4.66 -0.20
CA LEU A 88 -0.92 -4.33 0.91
C LEU A 88 -2.08 -5.32 1.00
N TYR A 89 -2.65 -5.69 -0.15
CA TYR A 89 -3.81 -6.61 -0.18
C TYR A 89 -3.44 -8.07 0.12
N GLU A 90 -2.16 -8.37 0.29
CA GLU A 90 -1.69 -9.71 0.65
C GLU A 90 -1.27 -9.82 2.12
N ARG A 91 -1.26 -8.69 2.85
CA ARG A 91 -0.77 -8.68 4.25
C ARG A 91 -1.54 -9.63 5.16
N GLY A 92 -2.83 -9.78 4.94
CA GLY A 92 -3.69 -10.65 5.74
C GLY A 92 -3.30 -12.14 5.66
N LEU A 93 -2.56 -12.52 4.62
CA LEU A 93 -2.09 -13.89 4.43
C LEU A 93 -0.84 -14.19 5.25
N LEU A 94 -0.22 -13.18 5.84
CA LEU A 94 1.08 -13.29 6.51
C LEU A 94 1.02 -12.68 7.92
N PRO A 95 0.21 -13.28 8.83
CA PRO A 95 -0.01 -12.71 10.17
C PRO A 95 1.24 -12.69 11.05
N ALA A 96 2.27 -13.46 10.69
CA ALA A 96 3.54 -13.43 11.43
C ALA A 96 4.33 -12.14 11.18
N TYR A 97 4.03 -11.43 10.08
CA TYR A 97 4.77 -10.22 9.67
C TYR A 97 3.94 -8.96 9.74
N PHE A 98 2.62 -9.05 9.55
CA PHE A 98 1.75 -7.88 9.42
C PHE A 98 0.47 -8.06 10.22
N THR A 99 -0.04 -6.96 10.77
CA THR A 99 -1.41 -6.91 11.24
C THR A 99 -2.34 -7.04 10.04
N ASN A 100 -3.42 -7.81 10.16
CA ASN A 100 -4.40 -7.96 9.10
C ASN A 100 -5.15 -6.63 8.89
N PRO A 101 -5.07 -6.03 7.69
CA PRO A 101 -5.84 -4.82 7.41
C PRO A 101 -7.34 -5.15 7.36
N THR A 102 -8.12 -4.63 8.30
CA THR A 102 -9.55 -4.92 8.41
C THR A 102 -10.40 -3.94 7.60
N ASN A 103 -9.89 -2.76 7.28
CA ASN A 103 -10.57 -1.82 6.39
C ASN A 103 -9.69 -1.54 5.17
N CYS A 104 -10.20 -1.94 4.02
CA CYS A 104 -9.55 -1.72 2.72
C CYS A 104 -10.52 -1.07 1.72
N TYR A 105 -11.65 -0.57 2.21
CA TYR A 105 -12.70 -0.03 1.36
C TYR A 105 -12.16 1.02 0.41
N ALA A 106 -12.36 0.80 -0.90
CA ALA A 106 -11.99 1.73 -1.96
C ALA A 106 -10.55 2.25 -1.88
N CYS A 107 -9.62 1.47 -1.30
CA CYS A 107 -8.22 1.89 -1.13
C CYS A 107 -7.61 2.37 -2.46
N PHE A 108 -7.88 1.64 -3.54
CA PHE A 108 -7.34 1.96 -4.87
C PHE A 108 -8.45 2.27 -5.89
N ARG A 109 -9.62 2.70 -5.44
CA ARG A 109 -10.71 3.07 -6.36
C ARG A 109 -10.23 4.16 -7.31
N GLY A 110 -10.41 3.93 -8.62
CA GLY A 110 -9.99 4.88 -9.64
C GLY A 110 -8.54 4.77 -10.08
N CYS A 111 -7.75 3.88 -9.46
CA CYS A 111 -6.33 3.70 -9.78
C CYS A 111 -6.15 2.61 -10.85
N GLU A 112 -6.91 2.69 -11.93
CA GLU A 112 -7.00 1.63 -12.94
C GLU A 112 -5.73 1.43 -13.77
N ASN A 113 -4.81 2.39 -13.72
CA ASN A 113 -3.56 2.31 -14.47
C ASN A 113 -2.44 1.58 -13.71
N LEU A 114 -2.70 1.13 -12.48
CA LEU A 114 -1.74 0.29 -11.76
C LEU A 114 -1.62 -1.06 -12.46
N THR A 115 -0.40 -1.57 -12.56
CA THR A 115 -0.12 -2.84 -13.27
C THR A 115 -0.76 -4.04 -12.60
N ASP A 116 -0.98 -3.97 -11.29
CA ASP A 116 -1.60 -5.04 -10.50
C ASP A 116 -3.06 -4.74 -10.14
N PHE A 117 -3.73 -3.87 -10.90
CA PHE A 117 -5.11 -3.50 -10.58
C PHE A 117 -6.08 -4.68 -10.62
N ALA A 118 -5.85 -5.67 -11.51
CA ALA A 118 -6.69 -6.87 -11.56
C ALA A 118 -6.61 -7.65 -10.25
N GLU A 119 -5.42 -7.78 -9.67
CA GLU A 119 -5.21 -8.45 -8.39
C GLU A 119 -5.83 -7.64 -7.24
N ILE A 120 -5.75 -6.32 -7.33
CA ILE A 120 -6.39 -5.40 -6.37
C ILE A 120 -7.90 -5.62 -6.36
N THR A 121 -8.51 -5.69 -7.54
CA THR A 121 -9.95 -5.93 -7.70
C THR A 121 -10.33 -7.30 -7.15
N ASP A 122 -9.56 -8.34 -7.47
CA ASP A 122 -9.80 -9.69 -6.96
C ASP A 122 -9.75 -9.75 -5.44
N ALA A 123 -8.92 -8.93 -4.82
CA ALA A 123 -8.79 -8.86 -3.37
C ALA A 123 -9.84 -7.96 -2.70
N GLY A 124 -10.61 -7.21 -3.49
CA GLY A 124 -11.64 -6.32 -2.96
C GLY A 124 -11.12 -4.98 -2.45
N TRP A 125 -9.99 -4.53 -2.94
CA TRP A 125 -9.34 -3.28 -2.49
C TRP A 125 -9.59 -2.08 -3.44
N ASP A 126 -10.36 -2.26 -4.49
CA ASP A 126 -10.72 -1.18 -5.43
C ASP A 126 -11.95 -0.35 -5.02
#